data_d5cb52774905f2e5395fe15d447d4a26
#
_entry.id   d5cb52774905f2e5395fe15d447d4a26
#
_cell.length_a   1.000
_cell.length_b   1.000
_cell.length_c   1.000
_cell.angle_alpha   90.00
_cell.angle_beta   90.00
_cell.angle_gamma   90.00
#
_symmetry.space_group_name_H-M   'P 1'
#
loop_
_entity.id
_entity.type
_entity.pdbx_description
1 polymer ?
#
loop_
_entity_poly.entity_id
_entity_poly.type
_entity_poly.pdbx_seq_one_letter_code
_entity_poly.pdbx_strand_id
1 'polypeptide(L)'
;MSIFSGIWIPLVTPFSRGAVDHDALRTLIGAYRAAGVSGFVALGTTGEPAALDEAEQAAVLATTLAAAGDLPVLVGVSGNQTASLRERIAQLNEVPVAGVLISAPYYIRPSQAGLIEHFASLADLSEKPLVIYDIPARTGVRIELDSLLTLAAHPRIQAIKDCSGSPETTLALILDGRLRVLAGNDDEIFTTLCMGGAGAIAASAHVSTERFVALYRALTEGRLDAGRALWHALVPLVGAMFAEPNPGPVKAALAAQGRIENELRAPMTRASDALHLRLKQLAAA
;
A
#
# COMPACT_ATOMS: atom_id res chain seq x y z
N MET A 1 -18.84 6.93 -7.98
CA MET A 1 -17.71 6.05 -8.35
C MET A 1 -16.97 5.66 -7.08
N SER A 2 -16.44 4.44 -6.98
CA SER A 2 -15.63 4.04 -5.82
C SER A 2 -14.33 4.85 -5.79
N ILE A 3 -13.90 5.26 -4.58
CA ILE A 3 -12.62 5.96 -4.39
C ILE A 3 -11.41 5.04 -4.63
N PHE A 4 -11.58 3.72 -4.52
CA PHE A 4 -10.50 2.73 -4.63
C PHE A 4 -10.15 2.43 -6.08
N SER A 5 -9.46 3.37 -6.73
CA SER A 5 -8.95 3.23 -8.10
C SER A 5 -7.67 4.06 -8.27
N GLY A 6 -6.91 3.80 -9.35
CA GLY A 6 -5.70 4.54 -9.66
C GLY A 6 -4.48 4.12 -8.85
N ILE A 7 -3.50 5.00 -8.81
CA ILE A 7 -2.21 4.74 -8.13
C ILE A 7 -2.23 5.37 -6.74
N TRP A 8 -2.03 4.55 -5.73
CA TRP A 8 -1.94 4.92 -4.33
C TRP A 8 -0.51 4.73 -3.81
N ILE A 9 -0.05 5.67 -2.99
CA ILE A 9 1.29 5.60 -2.40
C ILE A 9 1.18 5.08 -0.96
N PRO A 10 1.77 3.89 -0.65
CA PRO A 10 1.93 3.43 0.73
C PRO A 10 3.11 4.18 1.36
N LEU A 11 2.83 5.35 1.95
CA LEU A 11 3.82 6.31 2.38
C LEU A 11 4.92 5.69 3.27
N VAL A 12 6.19 6.02 2.98
CA VAL A 12 7.28 5.85 3.95
C VAL A 12 7.09 6.81 5.11
N THR A 13 7.59 6.47 6.28
CA THR A 13 7.81 7.42 7.38
C THR A 13 9.26 7.88 7.31
N PRO A 14 9.55 9.11 6.87
CA PRO A 14 10.91 9.64 6.88
C PRO A 14 11.41 9.80 8.31
N PHE A 15 12.68 9.47 8.54
CA PHE A 15 13.37 9.72 9.80
C PHE A 15 14.56 10.63 9.57
N SER A 16 14.87 11.47 10.56
CA SER A 16 16.09 12.26 10.62
C SER A 16 16.56 12.33 12.07
N ARG A 17 17.81 11.93 12.32
CA ARG A 17 18.43 11.90 13.66
C ARG A 17 17.61 11.12 14.70
N GLY A 18 17.04 10.00 14.30
CA GLY A 18 16.23 9.13 15.16
C GLY A 18 14.77 9.55 15.32
N ALA A 19 14.38 10.75 14.92
CA ALA A 19 13.00 11.26 15.01
C ALA A 19 12.27 11.17 13.67
N VAL A 20 10.93 11.19 13.71
CA VAL A 20 10.10 11.32 12.51
C VAL A 20 10.31 12.69 11.88
N ASP A 21 10.63 12.72 10.59
CA ASP A 21 10.77 13.95 9.80
C ASP A 21 9.43 14.29 9.12
N HIS A 22 8.62 15.05 9.85
CA HIS A 22 7.32 15.50 9.38
C HIS A 22 7.40 16.48 8.20
N ASP A 23 8.48 17.26 8.07
CA ASP A 23 8.65 18.21 6.97
C ASP A 23 8.97 17.50 5.67
N ALA A 24 9.85 16.50 5.72
CA ALA A 24 10.09 15.62 4.57
C ALA A 24 8.82 14.87 4.17
N LEU A 25 8.02 14.37 5.14
CA LEU A 25 6.74 13.70 4.86
C LEU A 25 5.77 14.63 4.12
N ARG A 26 5.59 15.88 4.59
CA ARG A 26 4.75 16.89 3.92
C ARG A 26 5.22 17.18 2.49
N THR A 27 6.53 17.33 2.31
CA THR A 27 7.15 17.59 1.00
C THR A 27 6.91 16.44 0.03
N LEU A 28 7.10 15.20 0.48
CA LEU A 28 6.81 14.00 -0.31
C LEU A 28 5.34 13.96 -0.75
N ILE A 29 4.41 14.14 0.19
CA ILE A 29 2.96 14.12 -0.10
C ILE A 29 2.61 15.20 -1.12
N GLY A 30 3.13 16.42 -0.97
CA GLY A 30 2.92 17.51 -1.92
C GLY A 30 3.37 17.16 -3.34
N ALA A 31 4.55 16.55 -3.48
CA ALA A 31 5.07 16.09 -4.77
C ALA A 31 4.21 14.99 -5.39
N TYR A 32 3.75 14.01 -4.60
CA TYR A 32 2.89 12.93 -5.10
C TYR A 32 1.51 13.44 -5.53
N ARG A 33 0.94 14.41 -4.78
CA ARG A 33 -0.30 15.09 -5.19
C ARG A 33 -0.14 15.76 -6.55
N ALA A 34 0.95 16.51 -6.74
CA ALA A 34 1.25 17.17 -8.00
C ALA A 34 1.44 16.18 -9.17
N ALA A 35 1.97 14.98 -8.90
CA ALA A 35 2.11 13.91 -9.87
C ALA A 35 0.78 13.22 -10.23
N GLY A 36 -0.31 13.49 -9.50
CA GLY A 36 -1.65 13.01 -9.81
C GLY A 36 -1.97 11.61 -9.30
N VAL A 37 -1.43 11.23 -8.13
CA VAL A 37 -1.83 10.00 -7.43
C VAL A 37 -3.28 10.06 -6.99
N SER A 38 -3.88 8.90 -6.74
CA SER A 38 -5.30 8.79 -6.36
C SER A 38 -5.53 8.83 -4.85
N GLY A 39 -4.49 8.63 -4.05
CA GLY A 39 -4.57 8.64 -2.59
C GLY A 39 -3.32 8.12 -1.92
N PHE A 40 -3.38 8.04 -0.61
CA PHE A 40 -2.26 7.62 0.23
C PHE A 40 -2.67 6.50 1.20
N VAL A 41 -1.69 5.67 1.58
CA VAL A 41 -1.82 4.76 2.71
C VAL A 41 -0.81 5.19 3.77
N ALA A 42 -1.28 5.73 4.87
CA ALA A 42 -0.47 6.01 6.06
C ALA A 42 -0.32 4.72 6.90
N LEU A 43 0.80 4.56 7.57
CA LEU A 43 1.03 3.46 8.51
C LEU A 43 0.84 2.05 7.91
N GLY A 44 0.97 1.92 6.57
CA GLY A 44 1.12 0.61 5.93
C GLY A 44 2.52 0.04 6.20
N THR A 45 2.81 -1.17 5.74
CA THR A 45 4.11 -1.85 5.94
C THR A 45 5.30 -0.97 5.58
N THR A 46 5.21 -0.23 4.48
CA THR A 46 6.25 0.68 3.97
C THR A 46 6.51 1.87 4.91
N GLY A 47 5.53 2.23 5.73
CA GLY A 47 5.62 3.30 6.73
C GLY A 47 6.23 2.88 8.07
N GLU A 48 6.72 1.64 8.20
CA GLU A 48 7.39 1.11 9.41
C GLU A 48 6.56 1.28 10.71
N PRO A 49 5.23 1.02 10.74
CA PRO A 49 4.41 1.30 11.92
C PRO A 49 4.85 0.50 13.15
N ALA A 50 5.47 -0.68 12.98
CA ALA A 50 5.98 -1.49 14.09
C ALA A 50 7.20 -0.86 14.80
N ALA A 51 7.84 0.13 14.19
CA ALA A 51 8.97 0.88 14.74
C ALA A 51 8.56 2.27 15.28
N LEU A 52 7.27 2.57 15.30
CA LEU A 52 6.68 3.81 15.81
C LEU A 52 5.89 3.52 17.08
N ASP A 53 6.02 4.37 18.09
CA ASP A 53 5.10 4.35 19.21
C ASP A 53 3.72 4.93 18.83
N GLU A 54 2.74 4.85 19.73
CA GLU A 54 1.38 5.29 19.46
C GLU A 54 1.28 6.79 19.19
N ALA A 55 2.09 7.60 19.88
CA ALA A 55 2.12 9.05 19.70
C ALA A 55 2.71 9.41 18.33
N GLU A 56 3.78 8.75 17.92
CA GLU A 56 4.38 8.90 16.59
C GLU A 56 3.43 8.45 15.48
N GLN A 57 2.74 7.32 15.65
CA GLN A 57 1.73 6.86 14.68
C GLN A 57 0.60 7.89 14.52
N ALA A 58 0.10 8.43 15.64
CA ALA A 58 -0.93 9.46 15.59
C ALA A 58 -0.43 10.74 14.89
N ALA A 59 0.80 11.17 15.19
CA ALA A 59 1.41 12.34 14.58
C ALA A 59 1.67 12.16 13.07
N VAL A 60 2.15 10.98 12.64
CA VAL A 60 2.32 10.64 11.22
C VAL A 60 0.98 10.67 10.49
N LEU A 61 -0.06 10.06 11.07
CA LEU A 61 -1.40 10.08 10.49
C LEU A 61 -1.95 11.51 10.37
N ALA A 62 -1.84 12.31 11.43
CA ALA A 62 -2.28 13.71 11.43
C ALA A 62 -1.54 14.54 10.37
N THR A 63 -0.21 14.39 10.26
CA THR A 63 0.60 15.03 9.22
C THR A 63 0.16 14.62 7.82
N THR A 64 -0.10 13.32 7.62
CA THR A 64 -0.56 12.80 6.33
C THR A 64 -1.91 13.39 5.95
N LEU A 65 -2.89 13.37 6.85
CA LEU A 65 -4.22 13.93 6.61
C LEU A 65 -4.16 15.42 6.27
N ALA A 66 -3.39 16.20 7.04
CA ALA A 66 -3.24 17.63 6.78
C ALA A 66 -2.57 17.94 5.42
N ALA A 67 -1.58 17.13 5.00
CA ALA A 67 -0.85 17.34 3.75
C ALA A 67 -1.58 16.76 2.52
N ALA A 68 -2.41 15.73 2.69
CA ALA A 68 -3.12 15.06 1.60
C ALA A 68 -4.15 15.98 0.90
N GLY A 69 -4.63 17.04 1.57
CA GLY A 69 -5.67 17.91 1.02
C GLY A 69 -6.95 17.13 0.73
N ASP A 70 -7.45 17.20 -0.49
CA ASP A 70 -8.68 16.52 -0.90
C ASP A 70 -8.47 15.03 -1.29
N LEU A 71 -7.22 14.56 -1.32
CA LEU A 71 -6.95 13.17 -1.66
C LEU A 71 -7.28 12.24 -0.48
N PRO A 72 -7.91 11.08 -0.76
CA PRO A 72 -8.27 10.14 0.28
C PRO A 72 -7.03 9.51 0.92
N VAL A 73 -7.10 9.29 2.24
CA VAL A 73 -6.07 8.62 3.02
C VAL A 73 -6.65 7.35 3.62
N LEU A 74 -6.03 6.20 3.33
CA LEU A 74 -6.22 4.96 4.07
C LEU A 74 -5.24 4.92 5.23
N VAL A 75 -5.62 4.25 6.30
CA VAL A 75 -4.70 3.93 7.40
C VAL A 75 -4.48 2.43 7.48
N GLY A 76 -3.21 2.02 7.55
CA GLY A 76 -2.83 0.62 7.76
C GLY A 76 -3.05 0.23 9.23
N VAL A 77 -3.72 -0.90 9.42
CA VAL A 77 -3.94 -1.52 10.74
C VAL A 77 -3.56 -2.99 10.65
N SER A 78 -2.74 -3.47 11.56
CA SER A 78 -2.33 -4.87 11.60
C SER A 78 -2.12 -5.32 13.05
N GLY A 79 -2.39 -6.58 13.31
CA GLY A 79 -2.22 -7.17 14.64
C GLY A 79 -2.78 -8.58 14.70
N ASN A 80 -2.47 -9.29 15.80
CA ASN A 80 -2.89 -10.67 16.00
C ASN A 80 -4.05 -10.79 17.01
N GLN A 81 -4.34 -9.72 17.76
CA GLN A 81 -5.41 -9.72 18.75
C GLN A 81 -6.61 -8.94 18.19
N THR A 82 -7.64 -9.66 17.76
CA THR A 82 -8.84 -9.05 17.17
C THR A 82 -9.50 -8.03 18.10
N ALA A 83 -9.49 -8.25 19.41
CA ALA A 83 -10.07 -7.30 20.38
C ALA A 83 -9.38 -5.93 20.32
N SER A 84 -8.04 -5.88 20.36
CA SER A 84 -7.28 -4.63 20.25
C SER A 84 -7.49 -3.94 18.89
N LEU A 85 -7.63 -4.73 17.82
CA LEU A 85 -7.94 -4.16 16.50
C LEU A 85 -9.34 -3.55 16.46
N ARG A 86 -10.33 -4.15 17.15
CA ARG A 86 -11.68 -3.58 17.30
C ARG A 86 -11.65 -2.23 18.02
N GLU A 87 -10.87 -2.11 19.09
CA GLU A 87 -10.66 -0.85 19.79
C GLU A 87 -10.03 0.20 18.87
N ARG A 88 -9.03 -0.21 18.09
CA ARG A 88 -8.38 0.68 17.12
C ARG A 88 -9.33 1.14 16.02
N ILE A 89 -10.18 0.26 15.50
CA ILE A 89 -11.22 0.61 14.51
C ILE A 89 -12.21 1.61 15.11
N ALA A 90 -12.66 1.39 16.35
CA ALA A 90 -13.57 2.34 17.02
C ALA A 90 -12.97 3.75 17.12
N GLN A 91 -11.68 3.85 17.48
CA GLN A 91 -10.97 5.14 17.50
C GLN A 91 -10.89 5.78 16.11
N LEU A 92 -10.66 4.98 15.06
CA LEU A 92 -10.53 5.46 13.69
C LEU A 92 -11.86 5.91 13.08
N ASN A 93 -13.01 5.53 13.64
CA ASN A 93 -14.29 6.06 13.21
C ASN A 93 -14.37 7.59 13.40
N GLU A 94 -13.71 8.13 14.43
CA GLU A 94 -13.65 9.56 14.72
C GLU A 94 -12.60 10.33 13.88
N VAL A 95 -11.75 9.62 13.15
CA VAL A 95 -10.67 10.21 12.34
C VAL A 95 -11.15 10.36 10.89
N PRO A 96 -10.84 11.47 10.18
CA PRO A 96 -11.31 11.70 8.80
C PRO A 96 -10.50 10.89 7.76
N VAL A 97 -10.28 9.60 8.03
CA VAL A 97 -9.71 8.66 7.04
C VAL A 97 -10.77 8.19 6.07
N ALA A 98 -10.35 7.92 4.84
CA ALA A 98 -11.22 7.41 3.78
C ALA A 98 -11.51 5.91 3.90
N GLY A 99 -10.73 5.19 4.69
CA GLY A 99 -10.88 3.76 4.93
C GLY A 99 -9.71 3.18 5.70
N VAL A 100 -9.81 1.90 6.00
CA VAL A 100 -8.80 1.15 6.77
C VAL A 100 -8.28 -0.01 5.93
N LEU A 101 -6.96 -0.10 5.80
CA LEU A 101 -6.26 -1.23 5.16
C LEU A 101 -5.85 -2.24 6.23
N ILE A 102 -6.41 -3.44 6.19
CA ILE A 102 -6.23 -4.46 7.23
C ILE A 102 -5.62 -5.72 6.64
N SER A 103 -4.47 -6.15 7.18
CA SER A 103 -3.87 -7.43 6.84
C SER A 103 -4.49 -8.58 7.66
N ALA A 104 -4.41 -9.80 7.13
CA ALA A 104 -4.66 -10.98 7.94
C ALA A 104 -3.72 -11.00 9.16
N PRO A 105 -4.14 -11.62 10.30
CA PRO A 105 -3.25 -11.86 11.42
C PRO A 105 -2.00 -12.64 10.96
N TYR A 106 -0.83 -12.14 11.33
CA TYR A 106 0.45 -12.71 10.90
C TYR A 106 1.00 -13.71 11.92
N TYR A 107 1.87 -14.62 11.47
CA TYR A 107 2.56 -15.63 12.27
C TYR A 107 1.66 -16.76 12.78
N ILE A 108 0.50 -16.47 13.38
CA ILE A 108 -0.40 -17.43 14.05
C ILE A 108 -1.24 -18.26 13.07
N ARG A 109 -1.33 -17.87 11.81
CA ARG A 109 -1.95 -18.61 10.69
C ARG A 109 -3.35 -19.15 11.01
N PRO A 110 -4.37 -18.26 11.18
CA PRO A 110 -5.74 -18.69 11.46
C PRO A 110 -6.33 -19.57 10.34
N SER A 111 -7.35 -20.36 10.68
CA SER A 111 -8.16 -21.07 9.68
C SER A 111 -8.95 -20.08 8.82
N GLN A 112 -9.46 -20.51 7.66
CA GLN A 112 -10.30 -19.68 6.80
C GLN A 112 -11.56 -19.17 7.51
N ALA A 113 -12.20 -19.99 8.33
CA ALA A 113 -13.32 -19.57 9.17
C ALA A 113 -12.91 -18.46 10.17
N GLY A 114 -11.74 -18.59 10.79
CA GLY A 114 -11.20 -17.57 11.69
C GLY A 114 -10.85 -16.27 10.97
N LEU A 115 -10.36 -16.33 9.72
CA LEU A 115 -10.11 -15.16 8.89
C LEU A 115 -11.43 -14.45 8.53
N ILE A 116 -12.45 -15.20 8.15
CA ILE A 116 -13.79 -14.63 7.84
C ILE A 116 -14.34 -13.93 9.08
N GLU A 117 -14.35 -14.59 10.24
CA GLU A 117 -14.83 -14.00 11.50
C GLU A 117 -14.04 -12.74 11.87
N HIS A 118 -12.71 -12.79 11.75
CA HIS A 118 -11.83 -11.66 12.04
C HIS A 118 -12.21 -10.43 11.20
N PHE A 119 -12.23 -10.55 9.87
CA PHE A 119 -12.53 -9.42 8.99
C PHE A 119 -13.97 -8.96 9.12
N ALA A 120 -14.95 -9.87 9.21
CA ALA A 120 -16.35 -9.52 9.36
C ALA A 120 -16.58 -8.75 10.67
N SER A 121 -16.03 -9.22 11.80
CA SER A 121 -16.18 -8.54 13.10
C SER A 121 -15.55 -7.14 13.15
N LEU A 122 -14.49 -6.89 12.37
CA LEU A 122 -13.89 -5.56 12.22
C LEU A 122 -14.73 -4.68 11.30
N ALA A 123 -15.29 -5.26 10.24
CA ALA A 123 -16.16 -4.57 9.29
C ALA A 123 -17.49 -4.15 9.92
N ASP A 124 -18.08 -5.00 10.79
CA ASP A 124 -19.31 -4.68 11.53
C ASP A 124 -19.15 -3.44 12.42
N LEU A 125 -17.97 -3.26 13.00
CA LEU A 125 -17.67 -2.12 13.89
C LEU A 125 -17.26 -0.86 13.13
N SER A 126 -16.75 -1.00 11.93
CA SER A 126 -16.19 0.10 11.16
C SER A 126 -17.28 0.96 10.51
N GLU A 127 -17.24 2.27 10.73
CA GLU A 127 -18.03 3.22 9.94
C GLU A 127 -17.35 3.57 8.61
N LYS A 128 -16.08 3.21 8.46
CA LYS A 128 -15.27 3.45 7.27
C LYS A 128 -15.20 2.18 6.39
N PRO A 129 -15.00 2.31 5.08
CA PRO A 129 -14.70 1.18 4.21
C PRO A 129 -13.45 0.42 4.67
N LEU A 130 -13.49 -0.92 4.62
CA LEU A 130 -12.34 -1.78 4.81
C LEU A 130 -11.75 -2.19 3.46
N VAL A 131 -10.43 -2.18 3.41
CA VAL A 131 -9.62 -2.76 2.33
C VAL A 131 -8.87 -3.96 2.90
N ILE A 132 -9.18 -5.15 2.42
CA ILE A 132 -8.43 -6.36 2.80
C ILE A 132 -7.01 -6.25 2.25
N TYR A 133 -6.02 -6.63 3.04
CA TYR A 133 -4.64 -6.76 2.57
C TYR A 133 -4.23 -8.23 2.63
N ASP A 134 -4.31 -8.93 1.50
CA ASP A 134 -3.83 -10.31 1.39
C ASP A 134 -2.35 -10.32 0.99
N ILE A 135 -1.50 -10.72 1.92
CA ILE A 135 -0.05 -10.78 1.74
C ILE A 135 0.54 -12.03 2.42
N PRO A 136 0.33 -13.22 1.87
CA PRO A 136 0.76 -14.47 2.48
C PRO A 136 2.27 -14.57 2.73
N ALA A 137 3.09 -13.90 1.92
CA ALA A 137 4.53 -13.84 2.13
C ALA A 137 4.94 -13.19 3.47
N ARG A 138 4.08 -12.37 4.09
CA ARG A 138 4.32 -11.74 5.39
C ARG A 138 3.46 -12.33 6.50
N THR A 139 2.22 -12.66 6.21
CA THR A 139 1.29 -13.18 7.23
C THR A 139 1.48 -14.66 7.50
N GLY A 140 2.03 -15.41 6.52
CA GLY A 140 2.17 -16.86 6.57
C GLY A 140 0.85 -17.61 6.29
N VAL A 141 -0.23 -16.88 5.98
CA VAL A 141 -1.53 -17.46 5.62
C VAL A 141 -2.11 -16.73 4.42
N ARG A 142 -2.64 -17.49 3.46
CA ARG A 142 -3.41 -16.95 2.32
C ARG A 142 -4.88 -16.90 2.68
N ILE A 143 -5.58 -15.86 2.22
CA ILE A 143 -7.04 -15.84 2.25
C ILE A 143 -7.51 -16.54 0.97
N GLU A 144 -8.21 -17.68 1.11
CA GLU A 144 -8.69 -18.44 -0.04
C GLU A 144 -9.82 -17.71 -0.78
N LEU A 145 -9.99 -18.00 -2.08
CA LEU A 145 -10.98 -17.31 -2.92
C LEU A 145 -12.39 -17.36 -2.32
N ASP A 146 -12.84 -18.51 -1.84
CA ASP A 146 -14.18 -18.67 -1.25
C ASP A 146 -14.36 -17.81 0.00
N SER A 147 -13.29 -17.64 0.78
CA SER A 147 -13.28 -16.74 1.95
C SER A 147 -13.36 -15.27 1.52
N LEU A 148 -12.62 -14.89 0.47
CA LEU A 148 -12.67 -13.54 -0.10
C LEU A 148 -14.06 -13.23 -0.68
N LEU A 149 -14.66 -14.18 -1.40
CA LEU A 149 -16.03 -14.02 -1.95
C LEU A 149 -17.08 -13.93 -0.83
N THR A 150 -16.89 -14.65 0.27
CA THR A 150 -17.75 -14.55 1.46
C THR A 150 -17.62 -13.16 2.08
N LEU A 151 -16.39 -12.66 2.27
CA LEU A 151 -16.12 -11.33 2.80
C LEU A 151 -16.60 -10.21 1.87
N ALA A 152 -16.55 -10.42 0.55
CA ALA A 152 -17.04 -9.47 -0.45
C ALA A 152 -18.55 -9.20 -0.37
N ALA A 153 -19.32 -10.05 0.31
CA ALA A 153 -20.74 -9.82 0.56
C ALA A 153 -20.97 -8.75 1.67
N HIS A 154 -19.96 -8.43 2.47
CA HIS A 154 -20.08 -7.44 3.53
C HIS A 154 -20.00 -6.00 2.97
N PRO A 155 -20.99 -5.12 3.21
CA PRO A 155 -21.07 -3.80 2.56
C PRO A 155 -19.90 -2.85 2.91
N ARG A 156 -19.24 -3.06 4.04
CA ARG A 156 -18.07 -2.26 4.44
C ARG A 156 -16.76 -2.76 3.84
N ILE A 157 -16.67 -4.00 3.38
CA ILE A 157 -15.48 -4.54 2.73
C ILE A 157 -15.59 -4.22 1.24
N GLN A 158 -14.83 -3.22 0.77
CA GLN A 158 -15.05 -2.64 -0.55
C GLN A 158 -13.88 -2.82 -1.53
N ALA A 159 -12.70 -3.18 -1.02
CA ALA A 159 -11.52 -3.36 -1.85
C ALA A 159 -10.58 -4.41 -1.26
N ILE A 160 -9.65 -4.83 -2.08
CA ILE A 160 -8.52 -5.67 -1.70
C ILE A 160 -7.23 -5.09 -2.26
N LYS A 161 -6.20 -5.01 -1.41
CA LYS A 161 -4.80 -4.92 -1.85
C LYS A 161 -4.31 -6.36 -2.00
N ASP A 162 -4.18 -6.79 -3.23
CA ASP A 162 -3.84 -8.17 -3.57
C ASP A 162 -2.33 -8.34 -3.73
N CYS A 163 -1.71 -9.09 -2.81
CA CYS A 163 -0.34 -9.60 -2.90
C CYS A 163 -0.33 -11.13 -2.79
N SER A 164 -1.40 -11.79 -3.22
CA SER A 164 -1.53 -13.26 -3.15
C SER A 164 -0.56 -13.99 -4.08
N GLY A 165 -0.13 -13.33 -5.17
CA GLY A 165 0.66 -13.97 -6.22
C GLY A 165 -0.13 -15.02 -7.00
N SER A 166 -1.47 -14.91 -7.07
CA SER A 166 -2.35 -15.81 -7.79
C SER A 166 -3.17 -15.07 -8.84
N PRO A 167 -2.74 -15.04 -10.10
CA PRO A 167 -3.50 -14.40 -11.19
C PRO A 167 -4.92 -14.93 -11.32
N GLU A 168 -5.15 -16.22 -11.01
CA GLU A 168 -6.47 -16.84 -11.04
C GLU A 168 -7.41 -16.23 -9.98
N THR A 169 -6.91 -16.04 -8.76
CA THR A 169 -7.68 -15.40 -7.67
C THR A 169 -7.94 -13.94 -8.01
N THR A 170 -6.93 -13.22 -8.48
CA THR A 170 -7.04 -11.82 -8.92
C THR A 170 -8.12 -11.66 -9.99
N LEU A 171 -8.10 -12.51 -11.04
CA LEU A 171 -9.10 -12.48 -12.11
C LEU A 171 -10.49 -12.82 -11.61
N ALA A 172 -10.63 -13.85 -10.74
CA ALA A 172 -11.92 -14.25 -10.18
C ALA A 172 -12.55 -13.10 -9.37
N LEU A 173 -11.76 -12.38 -8.56
CA LEU A 173 -12.24 -11.21 -7.80
C LEU A 173 -12.64 -10.04 -8.71
N ILE A 174 -11.89 -9.81 -9.80
CA ILE A 174 -12.23 -8.78 -10.79
C ILE A 174 -13.55 -9.10 -11.46
N LEU A 175 -13.78 -10.36 -11.85
CA LEU A 175 -15.02 -10.82 -12.49
C LEU A 175 -16.22 -10.81 -11.54
N ASP A 176 -16.03 -11.12 -10.26
CA ASP A 176 -17.06 -11.00 -9.22
C ASP A 176 -17.52 -9.54 -9.04
N GLY A 177 -16.61 -8.58 -9.11
CA GLY A 177 -16.87 -7.14 -9.19
C GLY A 177 -17.32 -6.47 -7.89
N ARG A 178 -17.55 -7.20 -6.79
CA ARG A 178 -17.92 -6.61 -5.48
C ARG A 178 -16.76 -5.93 -4.79
N LEU A 179 -15.53 -6.45 -4.94
CA LEU A 179 -14.31 -5.83 -4.43
C LEU A 179 -13.56 -5.07 -5.54
N ARG A 180 -13.10 -3.87 -5.21
CA ARG A 180 -12.12 -3.17 -6.05
C ARG A 180 -10.75 -3.81 -5.84
N VAL A 181 -10.20 -4.44 -6.87
CA VAL A 181 -8.90 -5.13 -6.80
C VAL A 181 -7.78 -4.15 -7.12
N LEU A 182 -6.89 -3.93 -6.15
CA LEU A 182 -5.69 -3.09 -6.28
C LEU A 182 -4.46 -4.00 -6.22
N ALA A 183 -3.60 -3.94 -7.23
CA ALA A 183 -2.32 -4.64 -7.19
C ALA A 183 -1.51 -4.19 -5.97
N GLY A 184 -1.01 -5.15 -5.20
CA GLY A 184 -0.19 -4.89 -4.02
C GLY A 184 1.27 -5.32 -4.22
N ASN A 185 1.53 -6.27 -5.13
CA ASN A 185 2.84 -6.57 -5.67
C ASN A 185 3.10 -5.67 -6.86
N ASP A 186 4.18 -4.90 -6.81
CA ASP A 186 4.44 -3.89 -7.83
C ASP A 186 4.73 -4.49 -9.22
N ASP A 187 5.28 -5.69 -9.29
CA ASP A 187 5.52 -6.45 -10.53
C ASP A 187 4.25 -6.99 -11.18
N GLU A 188 3.14 -7.02 -10.46
CA GLU A 188 1.82 -7.45 -10.97
C GLU A 188 0.94 -6.28 -11.45
N ILE A 189 1.38 -5.03 -11.31
CA ILE A 189 0.57 -3.83 -11.62
C ILE A 189 0.06 -3.86 -13.07
N PHE A 190 0.95 -4.10 -14.03
CA PHE A 190 0.56 -4.13 -15.45
C PHE A 190 -0.47 -5.23 -15.75
N THR A 191 -0.23 -6.43 -15.25
CA THR A 191 -1.11 -7.58 -15.48
C THR A 191 -2.48 -7.36 -14.81
N THR A 192 -2.50 -6.90 -13.57
CA THR A 192 -3.74 -6.61 -12.84
C THR A 192 -4.58 -5.56 -13.56
N LEU A 193 -3.96 -4.48 -14.06
CA LEU A 193 -4.66 -3.44 -14.81
C LEU A 193 -5.17 -3.97 -16.16
N CYS A 194 -4.41 -4.80 -16.87
CA CYS A 194 -4.85 -5.44 -18.11
C CYS A 194 -6.03 -6.41 -17.90
N MET A 195 -6.14 -7.05 -16.74
CA MET A 195 -7.28 -7.90 -16.37
C MET A 195 -8.52 -7.09 -15.96
N GLY A 196 -8.42 -5.77 -15.82
CA GLY A 196 -9.52 -4.90 -15.39
C GLY A 196 -9.48 -4.54 -13.91
N GLY A 197 -8.36 -4.74 -13.24
CA GLY A 197 -8.12 -4.30 -11.86
C GLY A 197 -8.28 -2.78 -11.71
N ALA A 198 -8.62 -2.34 -10.52
CA ALA A 198 -8.99 -0.96 -10.24
C ALA A 198 -7.79 -0.01 -10.15
N GLY A 199 -6.60 -0.52 -9.87
CA GLY A 199 -5.41 0.29 -9.64
C GLY A 199 -4.31 -0.48 -8.91
N ALA A 200 -3.47 0.26 -8.19
CA ALA A 200 -2.40 -0.31 -7.38
C ALA A 200 -2.12 0.51 -6.12
N ILE A 201 -1.64 -0.17 -5.07
CA ILE A 201 -0.99 0.44 -3.91
C ILE A 201 0.50 0.10 -4.03
N ALA A 202 1.27 0.99 -4.67
CA ALA A 202 2.59 0.70 -5.21
C ALA A 202 3.73 1.40 -4.45
N ALA A 203 4.64 0.62 -3.89
CA ALA A 203 5.80 1.16 -3.18
C ALA A 203 6.84 1.78 -4.15
N SER A 204 7.04 1.21 -5.33
CA SER A 204 7.93 1.76 -6.36
C SER A 204 7.46 3.10 -6.92
N ALA A 205 6.17 3.40 -6.80
CA ALA A 205 5.62 4.67 -7.25
C ALA A 205 6.10 5.88 -6.44
N HIS A 206 6.78 5.69 -5.30
CA HIS A 206 7.49 6.76 -4.60
C HIS A 206 8.57 7.44 -5.46
N VAL A 207 9.20 6.72 -6.35
CA VAL A 207 10.41 7.16 -7.07
C VAL A 207 10.11 7.66 -8.47
N SER A 208 9.18 7.05 -9.17
CA SER A 208 8.79 7.40 -10.54
C SER A 208 7.26 7.59 -10.63
N THR A 209 6.71 8.41 -9.76
CA THR A 209 5.27 8.59 -9.53
C THR A 209 4.53 8.89 -10.83
N GLU A 210 5.01 9.85 -11.62
CA GLU A 210 4.38 10.30 -12.85
C GLU A 210 4.29 9.17 -13.89
N ARG A 211 5.31 8.28 -13.95
CA ARG A 211 5.31 7.14 -14.87
C ARG A 211 4.27 6.09 -14.48
N PHE A 212 4.10 5.82 -13.17
CA PHE A 212 3.03 4.92 -12.70
C PHE A 212 1.65 5.49 -12.96
N VAL A 213 1.44 6.79 -12.75
CA VAL A 213 0.19 7.48 -13.07
C VAL A 213 -0.09 7.44 -14.58
N ALA A 214 0.94 7.68 -15.40
CA ALA A 214 0.83 7.59 -16.86
C ALA A 214 0.53 6.17 -17.34
N LEU A 215 1.16 5.15 -16.73
CA LEU A 215 0.87 3.73 -16.98
C LEU A 215 -0.61 3.41 -16.71
N TYR A 216 -1.10 3.79 -15.53
CA TYR A 216 -2.50 3.58 -15.16
C TYR A 216 -3.44 4.22 -16.17
N ARG A 217 -3.22 5.49 -16.52
CA ARG A 217 -4.04 6.21 -17.51
C ARG A 217 -3.98 5.54 -18.88
N ALA A 218 -2.80 5.18 -19.37
CA ALA A 218 -2.64 4.54 -20.67
C ALA A 218 -3.45 3.24 -20.77
N LEU A 219 -3.39 2.38 -19.73
CA LEU A 219 -4.09 1.10 -19.74
C LEU A 219 -5.60 1.26 -19.58
N THR A 220 -6.07 2.16 -18.72
CA THR A 220 -7.50 2.40 -18.53
C THR A 220 -8.18 3.11 -19.71
N GLU A 221 -7.41 3.83 -20.52
CA GLU A 221 -7.86 4.45 -21.77
C GLU A 221 -7.72 3.52 -22.98
N GLY A 222 -7.32 2.26 -22.79
CA GLY A 222 -7.15 1.27 -23.86
C GLY A 222 -5.89 1.46 -24.72
N ARG A 223 -4.95 2.32 -24.30
CA ARG A 223 -3.69 2.59 -25.01
C ARG A 223 -2.61 1.56 -24.63
N LEU A 224 -2.85 0.29 -24.99
CA LEU A 224 -2.03 -0.84 -24.56
C LEU A 224 -0.55 -0.72 -24.94
N ASP A 225 -0.23 -0.27 -26.15
CA ASP A 225 1.18 -0.15 -26.60
C ASP A 225 1.93 0.93 -25.81
N ALA A 226 1.29 2.05 -25.52
CA ALA A 226 1.85 3.09 -24.65
C ALA A 226 2.03 2.57 -23.21
N GLY A 227 1.04 1.85 -22.68
CA GLY A 227 1.13 1.21 -21.37
C GLY A 227 2.27 0.18 -21.30
N ARG A 228 2.44 -0.63 -22.33
CA ARG A 228 3.52 -1.61 -22.43
C ARG A 228 4.90 -0.94 -22.44
N ALA A 229 5.07 0.13 -23.23
CA ALA A 229 6.33 0.87 -23.26
C ALA A 229 6.69 1.48 -21.90
N LEU A 230 5.72 2.10 -21.20
CA LEU A 230 5.89 2.62 -19.84
C LEU A 230 6.25 1.52 -18.86
N TRP A 231 5.57 0.37 -18.95
CA TRP A 231 5.83 -0.76 -18.07
C TRP A 231 7.24 -1.32 -18.26
N HIS A 232 7.67 -1.56 -19.50
CA HIS A 232 9.02 -2.04 -19.78
C HIS A 232 10.11 -1.11 -19.22
N ALA A 233 9.87 0.20 -19.24
CA ALA A 233 10.78 1.17 -18.62
C ALA A 233 10.77 1.13 -17.08
N LEU A 234 9.66 0.72 -16.45
CA LEU A 234 9.53 0.61 -14.99
C LEU A 234 10.05 -0.71 -14.42
N VAL A 235 10.02 -1.81 -15.17
CA VAL A 235 10.41 -3.16 -14.70
C VAL A 235 11.78 -3.20 -14.00
N PRO A 236 12.86 -2.58 -14.53
CA PRO A 236 14.15 -2.58 -13.84
C PRO A 236 14.13 -1.90 -12.48
N LEU A 237 13.37 -0.81 -12.34
CA LEU A 237 13.17 -0.10 -11.09
C LEU A 237 12.36 -0.96 -10.10
N VAL A 238 11.23 -1.51 -10.52
CA VAL A 238 10.38 -2.39 -9.71
C VAL A 238 11.19 -3.56 -9.17
N GLY A 239 11.97 -4.25 -10.02
CA GLY A 239 12.81 -5.35 -9.57
C GLY A 239 13.89 -4.93 -8.56
N ALA A 240 14.46 -3.74 -8.69
CA ALA A 240 15.43 -3.23 -7.73
C ALA A 240 14.78 -2.83 -6.39
N MET A 241 13.55 -2.29 -6.41
CA MET A 241 12.82 -1.89 -5.21
C MET A 241 12.45 -3.05 -4.27
N PHE A 242 12.42 -4.27 -4.79
CA PHE A 242 12.09 -5.48 -4.03
C PHE A 242 13.23 -6.49 -3.96
N ALA A 243 14.46 -6.12 -4.39
CA ALA A 243 15.64 -6.97 -4.29
C ALA A 243 16.08 -7.19 -2.83
N GLU A 244 15.74 -6.29 -1.94
CA GLU A 244 15.97 -6.38 -0.49
C GLU A 244 14.70 -5.98 0.27
N PRO A 245 14.62 -6.22 1.60
CA PRO A 245 13.39 -5.96 2.36
C PRO A 245 12.90 -4.51 2.28
N ASN A 246 11.64 -4.35 1.86
CA ASN A 246 10.94 -3.05 1.89
C ASN A 246 10.72 -2.60 3.37
N PRO A 247 11.02 -1.31 3.74
CA PRO A 247 11.21 -0.16 2.87
C PRO A 247 12.66 0.25 2.58
N GLY A 248 13.66 -0.56 2.91
CA GLY A 248 15.08 -0.21 2.72
C GLY A 248 15.40 0.33 1.32
N PRO A 249 15.07 -0.40 0.22
CA PRO A 249 15.32 0.07 -1.14
C PRO A 249 14.56 1.35 -1.50
N VAL A 250 13.29 1.49 -1.07
CA VAL A 250 12.48 2.70 -1.31
C VAL A 250 13.12 3.93 -0.67
N LYS A 251 13.54 3.82 0.60
CA LYS A 251 14.20 4.93 1.30
C LYS A 251 15.57 5.24 0.70
N ALA A 252 16.34 4.23 0.29
CA ALA A 252 17.63 4.43 -0.38
C ALA A 252 17.45 5.20 -1.70
N ALA A 253 16.44 4.89 -2.50
CA ALA A 253 16.16 5.58 -3.75
C ALA A 253 15.69 7.03 -3.52
N LEU A 254 14.79 7.26 -2.55
CA LEU A 254 14.35 8.60 -2.18
C LEU A 254 15.49 9.46 -1.64
N ALA A 255 16.40 8.88 -0.86
CA ALA A 255 17.60 9.57 -0.38
C ALA A 255 18.56 9.90 -1.52
N ALA A 256 18.72 9.00 -2.50
CA ALA A 256 19.51 9.27 -3.70
C ALA A 256 18.95 10.44 -4.54
N GLN A 257 17.63 10.68 -4.44
CA GLN A 257 16.96 11.85 -5.02
C GLN A 257 17.02 13.11 -4.13
N GLY A 258 17.66 13.02 -2.95
CA GLY A 258 17.74 14.14 -1.99
C GLY A 258 16.41 14.50 -1.32
N ARG A 259 15.44 13.56 -1.30
CA ARG A 259 14.09 13.83 -0.79
C ARG A 259 13.90 13.51 0.69
N ILE A 260 14.69 12.58 1.23
CA ILE A 260 14.70 12.17 2.64
C ILE A 260 16.12 11.78 3.06
N GLU A 261 16.37 11.66 4.37
CA GLU A 261 17.53 10.94 4.90
C GLU A 261 17.37 9.43 4.69
N ASN A 262 18.47 8.73 4.39
CA ASN A 262 18.46 7.25 4.29
C ASN A 262 18.50 6.62 5.68
N GLU A 263 17.43 6.77 6.44
CA GLU A 263 17.34 6.31 7.82
C GLU A 263 16.14 5.35 8.01
N LEU A 264 16.40 4.22 8.66
CA LEU A 264 15.41 3.24 9.08
C LEU A 264 15.59 2.98 10.58
N ARG A 265 14.54 2.48 11.22
CA ARG A 265 14.61 2.02 12.61
C ARG A 265 14.75 0.51 12.67
N ALA A 266 15.53 0.02 13.64
CA ALA A 266 15.65 -1.41 13.89
C ALA A 266 14.26 -2.07 14.09
N PRO A 267 14.07 -3.32 13.64
CA PRO A 267 15.09 -4.23 13.07
C PRO A 267 15.38 -4.02 11.57
N MET A 268 14.73 -3.05 10.92
CA MET A 268 14.98 -2.76 9.50
C MET A 268 16.36 -2.10 9.32
N THR A 269 17.00 -2.40 8.20
CA THR A 269 18.32 -1.88 7.84
C THR A 269 18.26 -1.15 6.51
N ARG A 270 19.25 -0.28 6.28
CA ARG A 270 19.46 0.33 4.95
C ARG A 270 19.72 -0.73 3.90
N ALA A 271 19.33 -0.44 2.68
CA ALA A 271 19.73 -1.26 1.52
C ALA A 271 21.26 -1.33 1.41
N SER A 272 21.76 -2.43 0.85
CA SER A 272 23.20 -2.61 0.59
C SER A 272 23.74 -1.49 -0.31
N ASP A 273 25.02 -1.20 -0.18
CA ASP A 273 25.68 -0.16 -1.01
C ASP A 273 25.58 -0.47 -2.50
N ALA A 274 25.66 -1.75 -2.87
CA ALA A 274 25.49 -2.20 -4.26
C ALA A 274 24.09 -1.89 -4.79
N LEU A 275 23.05 -2.18 -4.01
CA LEU A 275 21.67 -1.87 -4.38
C LEU A 275 21.42 -0.36 -4.39
N HIS A 276 21.95 0.37 -3.41
CA HIS A 276 21.84 1.84 -3.37
C HIS A 276 22.40 2.48 -4.64
N LEU A 277 23.59 2.06 -5.09
CA LEU A 277 24.20 2.56 -6.32
C LEU A 277 23.33 2.24 -7.55
N ARG A 278 22.79 1.01 -7.64
CA ARG A 278 21.89 0.62 -8.72
C ARG A 278 20.62 1.45 -8.73
N LEU A 279 19.99 1.68 -7.57
CA LEU A 279 18.79 2.49 -7.44
C LEU A 279 19.03 3.95 -7.84
N LYS A 280 20.20 4.52 -7.48
CA LYS A 280 20.59 5.88 -7.89
C LYS A 280 20.64 6.01 -9.43
N GLN A 281 21.17 5.01 -10.12
CA GLN A 281 21.20 5.00 -11.60
C GLN A 281 19.79 4.88 -12.21
N LEU A 282 18.96 3.99 -11.66
CA LEU A 282 17.59 3.78 -12.14
C LEU A 282 16.65 4.96 -11.85
N ALA A 283 16.87 5.67 -10.76
CA ALA A 283 16.07 6.84 -10.39
C ALA A 283 16.40 8.10 -11.20
N ALA A 284 17.57 8.14 -11.87
CA ALA A 284 18.01 9.22 -12.74
C ALA A 284 17.62 9.03 -14.21
N ALA A 285 17.22 7.81 -14.60
CA ALA A 285 16.79 7.45 -15.95
C ALA A 285 15.28 7.63 -16.15
#